data_2d88c4b633e7e495ba8fa5afb98d0979
#
_entry.id   2d88c4b633e7e495ba8fa5afb98d0979
#
_cell.length_a   1.000
_cell.length_b   1.000
_cell.length_c   1.000
_cell.angle_alpha   90.00
_cell.angle_beta   90.00
_cell.angle_gamma   90.00
#
_symmetry.space_group_name_H-M   'P 1'
#
loop_
_entity.id
_entity.type
_entity.pdbx_description
1 polymer ?
#
loop_
_entity_poly.entity_id
_entity_poly.type
_entity_poly.pdbx_seq_one_letter_code
_entity_poly.pdbx_strand_id
1 'polypeptide(L)'
;MTIKKIKNQVLQHAKPIIVKHGWNNELLKKISKSSKYNYEDIQLLFLNGYKDLLQLYLDEINIKMTLKSKSINFLRLKVHERIRELIILRLKILSKEKNLISRTFNHLLLPQNYKLSIKNLYKTVDQIWFLAGD
;
A
#
# COMPACT_ATOMS: atom_id res chain seq x y z
N MET A 1 -18.71 12.97 4.33
CA MET A 1 -17.43 12.34 3.88
C MET A 1 -17.18 11.09 4.69
N THR A 2 -16.86 9.97 4.04
CA THR A 2 -16.65 8.70 4.72
C THR A 2 -15.28 8.67 5.43
N ILE A 3 -15.18 7.85 6.48
CA ILE A 3 -13.91 7.63 7.19
C ILE A 3 -12.84 7.11 6.23
N LYS A 4 -13.20 6.20 5.33
CA LYS A 4 -12.27 5.64 4.33
C LYS A 4 -11.67 6.74 3.44
N LYS A 5 -12.50 7.70 3.01
CA LYS A 5 -12.06 8.81 2.18
C LYS A 5 -11.08 9.72 2.93
N ILE A 6 -11.36 9.97 4.19
CA ILE A 6 -10.46 10.77 5.05
C ILE A 6 -9.13 10.06 5.23
N LYS A 7 -9.14 8.75 5.51
CA LYS A 7 -7.91 7.95 5.64
C LYS A 7 -7.07 8.02 4.36
N ASN A 8 -7.70 7.92 3.21
CA ASN A 8 -7.00 8.00 1.92
C ASN A 8 -6.41 9.39 1.69
N GLN A 9 -7.11 10.46 2.09
CA GLN A 9 -6.57 11.81 2.01
C GLN A 9 -5.35 11.99 2.92
N VAL A 10 -5.40 11.45 4.12
CA VAL A 10 -4.26 11.47 5.04
C VAL A 10 -3.07 10.72 4.44
N LEU A 11 -3.32 9.57 3.82
CA LEU A 11 -2.27 8.82 3.13
C LEU A 11 -1.62 9.65 2.01
N GLN A 12 -2.41 10.33 1.19
CA GLN A 12 -1.84 11.16 0.12
C GLN A 12 -0.97 12.30 0.69
N HIS A 13 -1.38 12.91 1.80
CA HIS A 13 -0.57 13.88 2.52
C HIS A 13 0.72 13.29 3.06
N ALA A 14 0.68 12.04 3.50
CA ALA A 14 1.81 11.36 4.11
C ALA A 14 2.90 10.98 3.11
N LYS A 15 2.54 10.71 1.86
CA LYS A 15 3.49 10.19 0.87
C LYS A 15 4.77 11.00 0.72
N PRO A 16 4.72 12.33 0.52
CA PRO A 16 5.96 13.14 0.46
C PRO A 16 6.76 13.09 1.76
N ILE A 17 6.08 13.05 2.89
CA ILE A 17 6.74 13.00 4.21
C ILE A 17 7.46 11.68 4.38
N ILE A 18 6.86 10.57 3.97
CA ILE A 18 7.46 9.25 4.04
C ILE A 18 8.71 9.16 3.15
N VAL A 19 8.63 9.71 1.94
CA VAL A 19 9.79 9.74 1.03
C VAL A 19 10.96 10.45 1.69
N LYS A 20 10.70 11.54 2.42
CA LYS A 20 11.74 12.36 3.03
C LYS A 20 12.24 11.78 4.36
N HIS A 21 11.35 11.27 5.20
CA HIS A 21 11.66 10.89 6.59
C HIS A 21 11.47 9.40 6.90
N GLY A 22 10.87 8.63 6.00
CA GLY A 22 10.61 7.19 6.21
C GLY A 22 9.39 6.91 7.08
N TRP A 23 9.20 5.63 7.37
CA TRP A 23 8.12 5.12 8.23
C TRP A 23 8.62 5.03 9.66
N ASN A 24 8.06 5.84 10.57
CA ASN A 24 8.46 5.83 11.97
C ASN A 24 7.36 6.42 12.86
N ASN A 25 7.58 6.38 14.18
CA ASN A 25 6.58 6.82 15.16
C ASN A 25 6.30 8.33 15.12
N GLU A 26 7.14 9.12 14.48
CA GLU A 26 6.95 10.56 14.35
C GLU A 26 6.09 10.94 13.14
N LEU A 27 5.77 9.95 12.28
CA LEU A 27 5.07 10.21 11.02
C LEU A 27 3.73 10.91 11.23
N LEU A 28 2.90 10.41 12.15
CA LEU A 28 1.57 10.98 12.37
C LEU A 28 1.64 12.43 12.87
N LYS A 29 2.63 12.76 13.71
CA LYS A 29 2.86 14.14 14.16
C LYS A 29 3.24 15.04 12.99
N LYS A 30 4.12 14.55 12.12
CA LYS A 30 4.56 15.32 10.95
C LYS A 30 3.41 15.58 9.98
N ILE A 31 2.51 14.60 9.83
CA ILE A 31 1.31 14.77 9.01
C ILE A 31 0.42 15.86 9.60
N SER A 32 0.19 15.86 10.92
CA SER A 32 -0.66 16.86 11.56
C SER A 32 -0.09 18.27 11.42
N LYS A 33 1.23 18.42 11.49
CA LYS A 33 1.91 19.72 11.35
C LYS A 33 1.78 20.29 9.94
N SER A 34 1.70 19.45 8.92
CA SER A 34 1.67 19.87 7.52
C SER A 34 0.29 19.85 6.90
N SER A 35 -0.75 19.48 7.66
CA SER A 35 -2.11 19.33 7.15
C SER A 35 -3.12 20.04 8.05
N LYS A 36 -4.37 20.06 7.62
CA LYS A 36 -5.49 20.61 8.39
C LYS A 36 -5.96 19.70 9.53
N TYR A 37 -5.48 18.46 9.58
CA TYR A 37 -5.91 17.47 10.57
C TYR A 37 -5.11 17.64 11.86
N ASN A 38 -5.79 17.63 13.02
CA ASN A 38 -5.06 17.64 14.28
C ASN A 38 -4.57 16.23 14.64
N TYR A 39 -3.57 16.19 15.52
CA TYR A 39 -2.89 14.93 15.84
C TYR A 39 -3.83 13.92 16.52
N GLU A 40 -4.72 14.39 17.40
CA GLU A 40 -5.66 13.51 18.10
C GLU A 40 -6.60 12.80 17.12
N ASP A 41 -7.11 13.51 16.12
CA ASP A 41 -7.99 12.92 15.11
C ASP A 41 -7.23 11.90 14.27
N ILE A 42 -5.99 12.18 13.91
CA ILE A 42 -5.15 11.24 13.16
C ILE A 42 -4.90 9.98 14.00
N GLN A 43 -4.63 10.11 15.29
CA GLN A 43 -4.44 8.96 16.17
C GLN A 43 -5.70 8.10 16.28
N LEU A 44 -6.88 8.71 16.27
CA LEU A 44 -8.14 7.96 16.30
C LEU A 44 -8.39 7.21 14.99
N LEU A 45 -7.95 7.75 13.86
CA LEU A 45 -8.06 7.09 12.57
C LEU A 45 -7.09 5.90 12.44
N PHE A 46 -5.91 6.01 13.03
CA PHE A 46 -4.84 5.01 12.91
C PHE A 46 -4.41 4.57 14.31
N LEU A 47 -5.22 3.67 14.91
CA LEU A 47 -5.05 3.27 16.31
C LEU A 47 -3.72 2.59 16.61
N ASN A 48 -3.13 1.90 15.63
CA ASN A 48 -1.82 1.27 15.76
C ASN A 48 -0.69 2.16 15.22
N GLY A 49 -0.94 3.46 15.10
CA GLY A 49 0.06 4.41 14.65
C GLY A 49 0.36 4.29 13.16
N TYR A 50 1.62 4.55 12.80
CA TYR A 50 2.03 4.55 11.38
C TYR A 50 1.86 3.18 10.71
N LYS A 51 1.82 2.09 11.48
CA LYS A 51 1.65 0.74 10.92
C LYS A 51 0.29 0.57 10.25
N ASP A 52 -0.75 1.21 10.77
CA ASP A 52 -2.07 1.20 10.13
C ASP A 52 -2.03 1.98 8.81
N LEU A 53 -1.29 3.08 8.77
CA LEU A 53 -1.12 3.86 7.55
C LEU A 53 -0.30 3.07 6.51
N LEU A 54 0.73 2.36 6.96
CA LEU A 54 1.52 1.47 6.11
C LEU A 54 0.65 0.36 5.51
N GLN A 55 -0.21 -0.27 6.32
CA GLN A 55 -1.13 -1.28 5.82
C GLN A 55 -2.10 -0.70 4.79
N LEU A 56 -2.60 0.50 5.04
CA LEU A 56 -3.47 1.20 4.09
C LEU A 56 -2.77 1.42 2.74
N TYR A 57 -1.50 1.80 2.77
CA TYR A 57 -0.71 1.98 1.56
C TYR A 57 -0.52 0.67 0.78
N LEU A 58 -0.20 -0.41 1.49
CA LEU A 58 -0.04 -1.74 0.86
C LEU A 58 -1.36 -2.22 0.26
N ASP A 59 -2.47 -1.97 0.94
CA ASP A 59 -3.81 -2.30 0.44
C ASP A 59 -4.17 -1.45 -0.79
N GLU A 60 -3.76 -0.19 -0.83
CA GLU A 60 -3.95 0.68 -1.99
C GLU A 60 -3.31 0.08 -3.25
N ILE A 61 -2.10 -0.47 -3.11
CA ILE A 61 -1.40 -1.12 -4.23
C ILE A 61 -2.21 -2.31 -4.75
N ASN A 62 -2.72 -3.14 -3.83
CA ASN A 62 -3.54 -4.30 -4.20
C ASN A 62 -4.85 -3.89 -4.87
N ILE A 63 -5.50 -2.84 -4.39
CA ILE A 63 -6.73 -2.30 -4.98
C ILE A 63 -6.47 -1.79 -6.39
N LYS A 64 -5.38 -1.04 -6.58
CA LYS A 64 -4.99 -0.55 -7.91
C LYS A 64 -4.74 -1.69 -8.89
N MET A 65 -4.05 -2.74 -8.44
CA MET A 65 -3.81 -3.93 -9.26
C MET A 65 -5.14 -4.58 -9.69
N THR A 66 -6.07 -4.76 -8.75
CA THR A 66 -7.38 -5.33 -9.03
C THR A 66 -8.16 -4.49 -10.05
N LEU A 67 -8.20 -3.17 -9.85
CA LEU A 67 -8.93 -2.29 -10.76
C LEU A 67 -8.33 -2.29 -12.18
N LYS A 68 -7.02 -2.24 -12.29
CA LYS A 68 -6.34 -2.22 -13.59
C LYS A 68 -6.35 -3.58 -14.28
N SER A 69 -6.46 -4.68 -13.52
CA SER A 69 -6.52 -6.03 -14.09
C SER A 69 -7.77 -6.24 -14.96
N LYS A 70 -8.81 -5.45 -14.73
CA LYS A 70 -10.05 -5.52 -15.52
C LYS A 70 -9.85 -5.20 -17.00
N SER A 71 -8.78 -4.49 -17.36
CA SER A 71 -8.44 -4.20 -18.74
C SER A 71 -7.71 -5.33 -19.45
N ILE A 72 -7.32 -6.39 -18.73
CA ILE A 72 -6.61 -7.54 -19.30
C ILE A 72 -7.63 -8.56 -19.78
N ASN A 73 -7.46 -9.03 -21.01
CA ASN A 73 -8.33 -10.08 -21.56
C ASN A 73 -7.79 -11.45 -21.14
N PHE A 74 -8.25 -11.94 -19.98
CA PHE A 74 -7.81 -13.23 -19.44
C PHE A 74 -8.34 -14.44 -20.21
N LEU A 75 -9.42 -14.30 -20.98
CA LEU A 75 -10.05 -15.42 -21.67
C LEU A 75 -9.12 -16.13 -22.66
N ARG A 76 -8.17 -15.41 -23.24
CA ARG A 76 -7.21 -15.96 -24.20
C ARG A 76 -5.91 -16.43 -23.56
N LEU A 77 -5.77 -16.29 -22.24
CA LEU A 77 -4.53 -16.57 -21.54
C LEU A 77 -4.66 -17.81 -20.67
N LYS A 78 -3.59 -18.60 -20.60
CA LYS A 78 -3.46 -19.69 -19.63
C LYS A 78 -3.21 -19.10 -18.25
N VAL A 79 -3.42 -19.89 -17.18
CA VAL A 79 -3.27 -19.39 -15.81
C VAL A 79 -1.89 -18.79 -15.56
N HIS A 80 -0.82 -19.46 -15.97
CA HIS A 80 0.54 -18.95 -15.78
C HIS A 80 0.79 -17.64 -16.55
N GLU A 81 0.17 -17.46 -17.70
CA GLU A 81 0.25 -16.22 -18.46
C GLU A 81 -0.51 -15.09 -17.77
N ARG A 82 -1.67 -15.41 -17.17
CA ARG A 82 -2.45 -14.46 -16.37
C ARG A 82 -1.67 -13.97 -15.16
N ILE A 83 -1.01 -14.89 -14.46
CA ILE A 83 -0.16 -14.55 -13.30
C ILE A 83 0.97 -13.63 -13.74
N ARG A 84 1.63 -13.94 -14.85
CA ARG A 84 2.70 -13.11 -15.41
C ARG A 84 2.21 -11.70 -15.71
N GLU A 85 1.06 -11.57 -16.35
CA GLU A 85 0.48 -10.25 -16.68
C GLU A 85 0.15 -9.44 -15.43
N LEU A 86 -0.36 -10.10 -14.38
CA LEU A 86 -0.65 -9.45 -13.12
C LEU A 86 0.62 -8.98 -12.42
N ILE A 87 1.68 -9.77 -12.45
CA ILE A 87 2.97 -9.38 -11.86
C ILE A 87 3.54 -8.17 -12.60
N ILE A 88 3.50 -8.19 -13.93
CA ILE A 88 3.97 -7.07 -14.77
C ILE A 88 3.16 -5.81 -14.44
N LEU A 89 1.85 -5.94 -14.33
CA LEU A 89 0.95 -4.84 -13.99
C LEU A 89 1.30 -4.26 -12.62
N ARG A 90 1.54 -5.13 -11.63
CA ARG A 90 1.94 -4.71 -10.29
C ARG A 90 3.25 -3.94 -10.31
N LEU A 91 4.24 -4.43 -11.05
CA LEU A 91 5.53 -3.75 -11.19
C LEU A 91 5.38 -2.36 -11.81
N LYS A 92 4.49 -2.21 -12.79
CA LYS A 92 4.18 -0.91 -13.38
C LYS A 92 3.56 0.05 -12.37
N ILE A 93 2.66 -0.45 -11.51
CA ILE A 93 2.06 0.36 -10.45
C ILE A 93 3.13 0.82 -9.47
N LEU A 94 3.98 -0.08 -9.02
CA LEU A 94 5.06 0.23 -8.08
C LEU A 94 6.07 1.22 -8.67
N SER A 95 6.34 1.14 -9.97
CA SER A 95 7.32 1.99 -10.63
C SER A 95 6.94 3.47 -10.66
N LYS A 96 5.67 3.80 -10.44
CA LYS A 96 5.20 5.19 -10.42
C LYS A 96 5.57 5.93 -9.13
N GLU A 97 5.90 5.20 -8.08
CA GLU A 97 6.24 5.76 -6.77
C GLU A 97 7.55 5.16 -6.25
N LYS A 98 8.59 5.16 -7.07
CA LYS A 98 9.86 4.47 -6.78
C LYS A 98 10.47 4.81 -5.43
N ASN A 99 10.54 6.09 -5.09
CA ASN A 99 11.15 6.53 -3.84
C ASN A 99 10.34 6.08 -2.63
N LEU A 100 9.01 6.19 -2.73
CA LEU A 100 8.11 5.74 -1.68
C LEU A 100 8.18 4.22 -1.51
N ILE A 101 8.19 3.48 -2.61
CA ILE A 101 8.29 2.01 -2.60
C ILE A 101 9.63 1.58 -2.01
N SER A 102 10.72 2.25 -2.34
CA SER A 102 12.03 1.95 -1.78
C SER A 102 12.04 2.11 -0.25
N ARG A 103 11.49 3.23 0.25
CA ARG A 103 11.35 3.45 1.69
C ARG A 103 10.49 2.38 2.35
N THR A 104 9.39 2.00 1.69
CA THR A 104 8.45 1.01 2.20
C THR A 104 9.08 -0.38 2.29
N PHE A 105 9.74 -0.83 1.24
CA PHE A 105 10.38 -2.14 1.24
C PHE A 105 11.56 -2.20 2.21
N ASN A 106 12.35 -1.17 2.30
CA ASN A 106 13.45 -1.12 3.29
C ASN A 106 12.90 -1.24 4.71
N HIS A 107 11.79 -0.59 5.01
CA HIS A 107 11.14 -0.70 6.30
C HIS A 107 10.60 -2.11 6.55
N LEU A 108 9.94 -2.71 5.56
CA LEU A 108 9.38 -4.06 5.67
C LEU A 108 10.45 -5.15 5.82
N LEU A 109 11.67 -4.90 5.33
CA LEU A 109 12.78 -5.86 5.45
C LEU A 109 13.43 -5.86 6.83
N LEU A 110 13.11 -4.89 7.70
CA LEU A 110 13.64 -4.88 9.06
C LEU A 110 13.14 -6.11 9.84
N PRO A 111 14.01 -6.75 10.64
CA PRO A 111 13.63 -7.98 11.36
C PRO A 111 12.39 -7.84 12.24
N GLN A 112 12.18 -6.68 12.87
CA GLN A 112 11.02 -6.46 13.71
C GLN A 112 9.70 -6.42 12.95
N ASN A 113 9.75 -6.28 11.63
CA ASN A 113 8.56 -6.18 10.78
C ASN A 113 8.25 -7.46 10.00
N TYR A 114 8.93 -8.58 10.30
CA TYR A 114 8.79 -9.79 9.48
C TYR A 114 7.35 -10.33 9.45
N LYS A 115 6.62 -10.25 10.55
CA LYS A 115 5.23 -10.72 10.61
C LYS A 115 4.34 -9.93 9.66
N LEU A 116 4.49 -8.61 9.67
CA LEU A 116 3.75 -7.72 8.78
C LEU A 116 4.11 -8.01 7.32
N SER A 117 5.39 -8.21 7.03
CA SER A 117 5.88 -8.50 5.68
C SER A 117 5.34 -9.81 5.14
N ILE A 118 5.40 -10.89 5.94
CA ILE A 118 4.91 -12.20 5.54
C ILE A 118 3.39 -12.16 5.33
N LYS A 119 2.65 -11.53 6.23
CA LYS A 119 1.20 -11.37 6.11
C LYS A 119 0.83 -10.71 4.78
N ASN A 120 1.52 -9.63 4.44
CA ASN A 120 1.25 -8.90 3.20
C ASN A 120 1.71 -9.65 1.96
N LEU A 121 2.78 -10.41 2.06
CA LEU A 121 3.23 -11.26 0.95
C LEU A 121 2.17 -12.31 0.62
N TYR A 122 1.66 -13.03 1.63
CA TYR A 122 0.58 -14.00 1.42
C TYR A 122 -0.67 -13.35 0.85
N LYS A 123 -1.04 -12.20 1.37
CA LYS A 123 -2.20 -11.44 0.89
C LYS A 123 -2.07 -11.09 -0.60
N THR A 124 -0.88 -10.67 -1.00
CA THR A 124 -0.58 -10.32 -2.40
C THR A 124 -0.61 -11.56 -3.29
N VAL A 125 0.01 -12.65 -2.86
CA VAL A 125 0.03 -13.91 -3.61
C VAL A 125 -1.39 -14.44 -3.79
N ASP A 126 -2.18 -14.48 -2.73
CA ASP A 126 -3.59 -14.91 -2.79
C ASP A 126 -4.38 -14.05 -3.76
N GLN A 127 -4.18 -12.75 -3.76
CA GLN A 127 -4.86 -11.82 -4.64
C GLN A 127 -4.52 -12.10 -6.12
N ILE A 128 -3.26 -12.34 -6.41
CA ILE A 128 -2.80 -12.66 -7.76
C ILE A 128 -3.43 -13.97 -8.25
N TRP A 129 -3.42 -15.01 -7.43
CA TRP A 129 -4.06 -16.29 -7.76
C TRP A 129 -5.55 -16.12 -7.98
N PHE A 130 -6.22 -15.40 -7.10
CA PHE A 130 -7.66 -15.13 -7.23
C PHE A 130 -7.97 -14.42 -8.55
N LEU A 131 -7.23 -13.37 -8.89
CA LEU A 131 -7.45 -12.60 -10.12
C LEU A 131 -7.12 -13.43 -11.36
N ALA A 132 -6.20 -14.37 -11.26
CA ALA A 132 -5.85 -15.27 -12.37
C ALA A 132 -6.92 -16.35 -12.60
N GLY A 133 -7.92 -16.45 -11.74
CA GLY A 133 -9.02 -17.38 -11.90
C GLY A 133 -8.76 -18.78 -11.37
N ASP A 134 -7.83 -18.88 -10.43
CA ASP A 134 -7.54 -20.17 -9.79
C ASP A 134 -8.51 -20.45 -8.64
#